data_41be6cc521359e2205a604a40a3a6f0a
#
_entry.id   41be6cc521359e2205a604a40a3a6f0a
#
_cell.length_a   1.000
_cell.length_b   1.000
_cell.length_c   1.000
_cell.angle_alpha   90.00
_cell.angle_beta   90.00
_cell.angle_gamma   90.00
#
_symmetry.space_group_name_H-M   'P 1'
#
loop_
_entity.id
_entity.type
_entity.pdbx_description
1 polymer ?
#
loop_
_entity_poly.entity_id
_entity_poly.type
_entity_poly.pdbx_seq_one_letter_code
_entity_poly.pdbx_strand_id
1 'polypeptide(L)'
;MKYRKKPVVIDAFQLNERGLVGEDWFWDAVSRNDIITHHFGKYHPEPAWCEIKTLEGIMVAKAGDYIIRGVHGEFYPCKPDIFRETYEEVEG
;
A
#
# COMPACT_ATOMS: atom_id res chain seq x y z
N MET A 1 -12.17 -13.22 -28.40
CA MET A 1 -10.70 -13.14 -28.29
C MET A 1 -10.29 -13.27 -26.83
N LYS A 2 -9.12 -13.83 -26.59
CA LYS A 2 -8.58 -13.98 -25.25
C LYS A 2 -7.42 -13.01 -25.06
N TYR A 3 -7.29 -12.47 -23.86
CA TYR A 3 -6.21 -11.55 -23.50
C TYR A 3 -5.54 -12.04 -22.22
N ARG A 4 -4.25 -11.80 -22.11
CA ARG A 4 -3.45 -12.07 -20.92
C ARG A 4 -2.92 -10.77 -20.38
N LYS A 5 -3.03 -10.59 -19.06
CA LYS A 5 -2.42 -9.44 -18.39
C LYS A 5 -0.90 -9.52 -18.54
N LYS A 6 -0.28 -8.44 -19.00
CA LYS A 6 1.18 -8.37 -19.07
C LYS A 6 1.79 -8.40 -17.67
N PRO A 7 2.91 -9.12 -17.49
CA PRO A 7 3.60 -9.08 -16.21
C PRO A 7 4.15 -7.69 -15.95
N VAL A 8 3.97 -7.20 -14.72
CA VAL A 8 4.48 -5.90 -14.29
C VAL A 8 5.13 -6.05 -12.92
N VAL A 9 6.17 -5.25 -12.67
CA VAL A 9 6.80 -5.17 -11.36
C VAL A 9 6.27 -3.93 -10.66
N ILE A 10 5.84 -4.09 -9.43
CA ILE A 10 5.31 -2.99 -8.61
C ILE A 10 6.11 -2.93 -7.31
N ASP A 11 5.99 -1.80 -6.62
CA ASP A 11 6.52 -1.67 -5.27
C ASP A 11 5.37 -1.88 -4.29
N ALA A 12 5.65 -2.57 -3.18
CA ALA A 12 4.63 -2.82 -2.18
C ALA A 12 5.28 -3.11 -0.82
N PHE A 13 4.53 -2.87 0.22
CA PHE A 13 4.90 -3.30 1.57
C PHE A 13 3.64 -3.63 2.36
N GLN A 14 3.80 -4.40 3.42
CA GLN A 14 2.70 -4.73 4.32
C GLN A 14 2.69 -3.74 5.48
N LEU A 15 1.55 -3.10 5.71
CA LEU A 15 1.39 -2.16 6.80
C LEU A 15 1.36 -2.91 8.12
N ASN A 16 2.22 -2.53 9.06
CA ASN A 16 2.22 -3.10 10.40
C ASN A 16 1.36 -2.28 11.36
N GLU A 17 1.09 -2.81 12.52
CA GLU A 17 0.20 -2.18 13.51
C GLU A 17 0.70 -0.84 14.03
N ARG A 18 1.99 -0.56 13.88
CA ARG A 18 2.60 0.67 14.40
C ARG A 18 2.87 1.72 13.33
N GLY A 19 2.67 1.36 12.07
CA GLY A 19 2.97 2.27 10.97
C GLY A 19 4.46 2.53 10.79
N LEU A 20 5.30 1.55 11.10
CA LEU A 20 6.74 1.67 10.89
C LEU A 20 7.05 1.31 9.43
N VAL A 21 7.18 2.34 8.60
CA VAL A 21 7.33 2.18 7.14
C VAL A 21 8.70 2.68 6.73
N GLY A 22 9.46 1.85 6.04
CA GLY A 22 10.80 2.18 5.56
C GLY A 22 10.87 2.67 4.12
N GLU A 23 9.76 2.68 3.39
CA GLU A 23 9.73 3.08 1.98
C GLU A 23 9.60 4.58 1.82
N ASP A 24 10.59 5.21 1.17
CA ASP A 24 10.60 6.65 0.95
C ASP A 24 9.40 7.11 0.11
N TRP A 25 9.01 6.32 -0.88
CA TRP A 25 7.88 6.67 -1.75
C TRP A 25 6.56 6.79 -0.98
N PHE A 26 6.41 6.03 0.11
CA PHE A 26 5.23 6.14 0.96
C PHE A 26 5.20 7.50 1.66
N TRP A 27 6.31 7.90 2.26
CA TRP A 27 6.39 9.17 2.97
C TRP A 27 6.30 10.38 2.02
N ASP A 28 6.80 10.23 0.79
CA ASP A 28 6.60 11.25 -0.23
C ASP A 28 5.11 11.42 -0.55
N ALA A 29 4.37 10.32 -0.65
CA ALA A 29 2.93 10.36 -0.85
C ALA A 29 2.20 11.01 0.33
N VAL A 30 2.63 10.73 1.55
CA VAL A 30 2.09 11.35 2.75
C VAL A 30 2.32 12.87 2.71
N SER A 31 3.50 13.30 2.35
CA SER A 31 3.83 14.74 2.29
C SER A 31 3.02 15.48 1.23
N ARG A 32 2.61 14.79 0.16
CA ARG A 32 1.73 15.36 -0.88
C ARG A 32 0.24 15.25 -0.56
N ASN A 33 -0.11 14.67 0.60
CA ASN A 33 -1.49 14.39 0.98
C ASN A 33 -2.22 13.39 0.08
N ASP A 34 -1.48 12.55 -0.64
CA ASP A 34 -2.06 11.41 -1.37
C ASP A 34 -2.39 10.26 -0.43
N ILE A 35 -1.70 10.20 0.69
CA ILE A 35 -1.95 9.23 1.76
C ILE A 35 -2.03 9.99 3.08
N ILE A 36 -3.06 9.69 3.87
CA ILE A 36 -3.27 10.28 5.19
C ILE A 36 -3.14 9.18 6.22
N THR A 37 -2.20 9.33 7.14
CA THR A 37 -1.90 8.34 8.18
C THR A 37 -2.71 8.57 9.43
N HIS A 38 -3.14 7.47 10.07
CA HIS A 38 -3.90 7.50 11.32
C HIS A 38 -3.31 6.48 12.29
N HIS A 39 -3.17 6.88 13.55
CA HIS A 39 -2.68 6.02 14.63
C HIS A 39 -1.28 5.47 14.37
N PHE A 40 -0.49 6.17 13.56
CA PHE A 40 0.91 5.84 13.37
C PHE A 40 1.70 6.27 14.60
N GLY A 41 2.65 5.45 14.97
CA GLY A 41 3.54 5.75 16.08
C GLY A 41 3.74 4.56 17.00
N LYS A 42 4.95 4.44 17.51
CA LYS A 42 5.39 3.29 18.29
C LYS A 42 4.54 3.04 19.55
N TYR A 43 3.98 4.10 20.11
CA TYR A 43 3.25 4.03 21.38
C TYR A 43 1.75 4.27 21.27
N HIS A 44 1.23 4.38 20.04
CA HIS A 44 -0.20 4.58 19.88
C HIS A 44 -0.95 3.32 20.31
N PRO A 45 -2.04 3.44 21.11
CA PRO A 45 -2.76 2.27 21.63
C PRO A 45 -3.56 1.52 20.57
N GLU A 46 -3.93 2.17 19.47
CA GLU A 46 -4.73 1.55 18.41
C GLU A 46 -3.88 1.25 17.18
N PRO A 47 -4.25 0.22 16.39
CA PRO A 47 -3.48 -0.13 15.20
C PRO A 47 -3.44 0.99 14.16
N ALA A 48 -2.33 1.09 13.45
CA ALA A 48 -2.15 2.04 12.37
C ALA A 48 -3.06 1.70 11.19
N TRP A 49 -3.56 2.74 10.52
CA TRP A 49 -4.31 2.62 9.29
C TRP A 49 -4.10 3.89 8.47
N CYS A 50 -4.48 3.87 7.21
CA CYS A 50 -4.35 5.07 6.39
C CYS A 50 -5.44 5.15 5.33
N GLU A 51 -5.67 6.38 4.87
CA GLU A 51 -6.53 6.68 3.74
C GLU A 51 -5.64 6.91 2.52
N ILE A 52 -6.03 6.32 1.40
CA ILE A 52 -5.27 6.39 0.15
C ILE A 52 -6.17 6.98 -0.93
N LYS A 53 -5.71 8.05 -1.57
CA LYS A 53 -6.41 8.61 -2.72
C LYS A 53 -6.13 7.74 -3.93
N THR A 54 -7.17 7.17 -4.50
CA THR A 54 -7.08 6.35 -5.70
C THR A 54 -7.89 6.97 -6.82
N LEU A 55 -7.75 6.45 -8.04
CA LEU A 55 -8.56 6.89 -9.18
C LEU A 55 -10.05 6.64 -8.96
N GLU A 56 -10.38 5.70 -8.09
CA GLU A 56 -11.76 5.32 -7.77
C GLU A 56 -12.28 5.98 -6.50
N GLY A 57 -11.53 6.92 -5.94
CA GLY A 57 -11.87 7.59 -4.70
C GLY A 57 -10.95 7.20 -3.56
N ILE A 58 -11.34 7.53 -2.33
CA ILE A 58 -10.52 7.25 -1.15
C ILE A 58 -10.75 5.81 -0.70
N MET A 59 -9.67 5.05 -0.55
CA MET A 59 -9.69 3.70 -0.03
C MET A 59 -8.93 3.64 1.29
N VAL A 60 -9.25 2.65 2.12
CA VAL A 60 -8.64 2.49 3.45
C VAL A 60 -7.74 1.27 3.45
N ALA A 61 -6.52 1.43 3.98
CA ALA A 61 -5.62 0.33 4.29
C ALA A 61 -5.54 0.18 5.81
N LYS A 62 -5.73 -1.04 6.29
CA LYS A 62 -5.63 -1.39 7.72
C LYS A 62 -4.31 -2.11 7.97
N ALA A 63 -3.90 -2.19 9.22
CA ALA A 63 -2.75 -3.02 9.59
C ALA A 63 -2.95 -4.44 9.06
N GLY A 64 -1.92 -4.98 8.42
CA GLY A 64 -1.98 -6.27 7.73
C GLY A 64 -2.21 -6.17 6.23
N ASP A 65 -2.84 -5.09 5.75
CA ASP A 65 -3.03 -4.88 4.32
C ASP A 65 -1.72 -4.48 3.66
N TYR A 66 -1.59 -4.77 2.37
CA TYR A 66 -0.47 -4.26 1.58
C TYR A 66 -0.84 -2.92 0.97
N ILE A 67 0.15 -2.06 0.85
CA ILE A 67 0.04 -0.79 0.13
C ILE A 67 0.93 -0.91 -1.10
N ILE A 68 0.36 -0.65 -2.27
CA ILE A 68 1.01 -0.86 -3.55
C ILE A 68 1.21 0.49 -4.24
N ARG A 69 2.41 0.66 -4.82
CA ARG A 69 2.64 1.70 -5.81
C ARG A 69 2.73 1.04 -7.17
N GLY A 70 1.76 1.33 -8.02
CA GLY A 70 1.65 0.74 -9.34
C GLY A 70 2.60 1.37 -10.35
N VAL A 71 2.56 0.85 -11.59
CA VAL A 71 3.51 1.22 -12.65
C VAL A 71 3.40 2.67 -13.10
N HIS A 72 2.28 3.32 -12.84
CA HIS A 72 2.07 4.72 -13.17
C HIS A 72 2.21 5.63 -11.94
N GLY A 73 2.76 5.12 -10.85
CA GLY A 73 2.91 5.87 -9.61
C GLY A 73 1.62 6.00 -8.79
N GLU A 74 0.56 5.34 -9.17
CA GLU A 74 -0.70 5.31 -8.42
C GLU A 74 -0.57 4.43 -7.18
N PHE A 75 -1.36 4.74 -6.15
CA PHE A 75 -1.36 3.99 -4.89
C PHE A 75 -2.70 3.31 -4.69
N TYR A 76 -2.66 2.12 -4.10
CA TYR A 76 -3.90 1.41 -3.71
C TYR A 76 -3.61 0.36 -2.66
N PRO A 77 -4.62 0.04 -1.80
CA PRO A 77 -4.48 -1.02 -0.82
C PRO A 77 -4.84 -2.37 -1.41
N CYS A 78 -4.32 -3.43 -0.81
CA CYS A 78 -4.64 -4.80 -1.21
C CYS A 78 -4.70 -5.69 0.02
N LYS A 79 -5.73 -6.52 0.13
CA LYS A 79 -5.85 -7.48 1.22
C LYS A 79 -4.71 -8.49 1.16
N PRO A 80 -4.20 -8.95 2.33
CA PRO A 80 -3.02 -9.82 2.34
C PRO A 80 -3.20 -11.14 1.62
N ASP A 81 -4.38 -11.76 1.72
CA ASP A 81 -4.67 -13.01 1.02
C ASP A 81 -4.69 -12.82 -0.50
N ILE A 82 -5.34 -11.75 -0.96
CA ILE A 82 -5.40 -11.40 -2.39
C ILE A 82 -4.01 -11.05 -2.91
N PHE A 83 -3.23 -10.32 -2.12
CA PHE A 83 -1.86 -9.95 -2.49
C PHE A 83 -1.00 -11.20 -2.72
N ARG A 84 -1.07 -12.17 -1.81
CA ARG A 84 -0.27 -13.40 -1.91
C ARG A 84 -0.66 -14.26 -3.10
N GLU A 85 -1.92 -14.23 -3.51
CA GLU A 85 -2.39 -14.95 -4.69
C GLU A 85 -1.99 -14.27 -6.00
N THR A 86 -1.84 -12.96 -5.98
CA THR A 86 -1.64 -12.15 -7.20
C THR A 86 -0.17 -11.85 -7.47
N TYR A 87 0.63 -11.66 -6.42
CA TYR A 87 2.01 -11.20 -6.54
C TYR A 87 2.97 -12.17 -5.88
N GLU A 88 4.19 -12.20 -6.40
CA GLU A 88 5.31 -12.90 -5.77
C GLU A 88 6.48 -11.93 -5.66
N GLU A 89 7.31 -12.14 -4.64
CA GLU A 89 8.47 -11.29 -4.43
C GLU A 89 9.51 -11.55 -5.51
N VAL A 90 10.06 -10.46 -6.08
CA VAL A 90 11.16 -10.54 -7.04
C VAL A 90 12.40 -9.96 -6.40
N GLU A 91 13.52 -10.65 -6.57
CA GLU A 91 14.83 -10.19 -6.15
C GLU A 91 15.37 -9.20 -7.18
N GLY A 92 15.92 -8.11 -6.68
CA GLY A 92 16.48 -7.14 -7.60
C GLY A 92 17.25 -6.05 -6.91
#